data_61f0a7cdbabcaf47123d8e832bec98ac
#
_entry.id   61f0a7cdbabcaf47123d8e832bec98ac
#
_cell.length_a   1.000
_cell.length_b   1.000
_cell.length_c   1.000
_cell.angle_alpha   90.00
_cell.angle_beta   90.00
_cell.angle_gamma   90.00
#
_symmetry.space_group_name_H-M   'P 1'
#
loop_
_entity.id
_entity.type
_entity.pdbx_description
1 polymer ?
#
loop_
_entity_poly.entity_id
_entity_poly.type
_entity_poly.pdbx_seq_one_letter_code
_entity_poly.pdbx_strand_id
1 'polypeptide(L)'
;MRDPFVLFCAGEDSGDVLGESLVQEAIRLGFRARGVGGCRMQAAGLDAVDDYEALPVSGFLDIVPQVFRLKRILAHLEGLLKSEDCVAIACIDYPGFNMKLVRLAERLGKPALYVAPPQVWAWKRGRAKHLRTARLAVLFDFERRVYEKLGCNAQCLRHPFPRVTGTNSNANLLLLPGSRKSQSLRNLPFFAAVASQWHSATSGRAVVLASRESLVEPFTRAIRKAFGQRVPEWISVEVPPMDALARATMFAEYSYALSAPGSASLELARSGVPLVVAGVIEPLTYFIGSRFVKTEFFALPNILLQRGVVPEFFFTRGNACKKANVTAVAAELCKCNTETSRAIADTLDETFVNAKSPEALMLEFLGEFVERDAH
;
A
#
# COMPACT_ATOMS: atom_id res chain seq x y z
N MET A 1 32.44 -20.48 7.20
CA MET A 1 31.01 -20.80 7.45
C MET A 1 30.18 -20.09 6.39
N ARG A 2 29.16 -20.74 5.82
CA ARG A 2 28.19 -20.06 4.96
C ARG A 2 27.39 -19.09 5.83
N ASP A 3 27.09 -17.91 5.32
CA ASP A 3 26.30 -16.88 5.98
C ASP A 3 25.00 -16.68 5.19
N PRO A 4 24.02 -17.61 5.36
CA PRO A 4 22.86 -17.70 4.48
C PRO A 4 21.94 -16.49 4.65
N PHE A 5 21.45 -15.95 3.54
CA PHE A 5 20.54 -14.83 3.54
C PHE A 5 19.34 -15.03 2.62
N VAL A 6 18.25 -14.38 2.99
CA VAL A 6 17.06 -14.20 2.14
C VAL A 6 17.16 -12.83 1.48
N LEU A 7 17.00 -12.78 0.16
CA LEU A 7 16.99 -11.52 -0.60
C LEU A 7 15.58 -10.93 -0.57
N PHE A 8 15.43 -9.71 -0.03
CA PHE A 8 14.17 -8.99 0.02
C PHE A 8 14.12 -7.86 -1.02
N CYS A 9 12.97 -7.66 -1.66
CA CYS A 9 12.76 -6.52 -2.56
C CYS A 9 11.36 -5.95 -2.43
N ALA A 10 11.25 -4.78 -1.78
CA ALA A 10 10.05 -3.95 -1.71
C ALA A 10 10.32 -2.61 -2.41
N GLY A 11 9.38 -2.12 -3.20
CA GLY A 11 9.56 -0.90 -4.01
C GLY A 11 8.61 0.26 -3.67
N GLU A 12 7.69 0.07 -2.73
CA GLU A 12 6.69 1.07 -2.33
C GLU A 12 6.40 1.01 -0.83
N ASP A 13 5.90 2.12 -0.25
CA ASP A 13 5.62 2.22 1.18
C ASP A 13 4.68 1.11 1.69
N SER A 14 3.71 0.68 0.88
CA SER A 14 2.84 -0.47 1.20
C SER A 14 3.62 -1.79 1.29
N GLY A 15 4.61 -1.97 0.41
CA GLY A 15 5.49 -3.12 0.44
C GLY A 15 6.43 -3.11 1.65
N ASP A 16 6.91 -1.94 2.07
CA ASP A 16 7.73 -1.78 3.27
C ASP A 16 6.98 -2.18 4.54
N VAL A 17 5.71 -1.78 4.66
CA VAL A 17 4.83 -2.20 5.76
C VAL A 17 4.62 -3.72 5.79
N LEU A 18 4.38 -4.34 4.62
CA LEU A 18 4.20 -5.79 4.53
C LEU A 18 5.49 -6.56 4.78
N GLY A 19 6.64 -5.99 4.40
CA GLY A 19 7.95 -6.60 4.51
C GLY A 19 8.52 -6.61 5.91
N GLU A 20 8.13 -5.67 6.78
CA GLU A 20 8.64 -5.51 8.13
C GLU A 20 8.63 -6.82 8.92
N SER A 21 7.44 -7.40 9.10
CA SER A 21 7.27 -8.65 9.84
C SER A 21 7.94 -9.87 9.16
N LEU A 22 7.99 -9.89 7.83
CA LEU A 22 8.66 -10.96 7.09
C LEU A 22 10.17 -10.93 7.27
N VAL A 23 10.79 -9.74 7.34
CA VAL A 23 12.21 -9.55 7.64
C VAL A 23 12.50 -10.04 9.06
N GLN A 24 11.70 -9.62 10.06
CA GLN A 24 11.83 -10.07 11.45
C GLN A 24 11.81 -11.60 11.55
N GLU A 25 10.86 -12.23 10.86
CA GLU A 25 10.72 -13.69 10.90
C GLU A 25 11.89 -14.42 10.19
N ALA A 26 12.40 -13.91 9.07
CA ALA A 26 13.58 -14.48 8.44
C ALA A 26 14.79 -14.46 9.38
N ILE A 27 15.00 -13.37 10.10
CA ILE A 27 16.07 -13.22 11.08
C ILE A 27 15.86 -14.16 12.27
N ARG A 28 14.63 -14.27 12.77
CA ARG A 28 14.28 -15.19 13.86
C ARG A 28 14.55 -16.65 13.50
N LEU A 29 14.39 -17.00 12.20
CA LEU A 29 14.68 -18.32 11.67
C LEU A 29 16.19 -18.56 11.39
N GLY A 30 17.07 -17.59 11.71
CA GLY A 30 18.53 -17.72 11.58
C GLY A 30 19.09 -17.22 10.24
N PHE A 31 18.29 -16.59 9.38
CA PHE A 31 18.79 -16.05 8.10
C PHE A 31 19.07 -14.56 8.20
N ARG A 32 20.11 -14.09 7.50
CA ARG A 32 20.25 -12.66 7.26
C ARG A 32 19.19 -12.21 6.27
N ALA A 33 18.69 -10.98 6.44
CA ALA A 33 17.82 -10.32 5.49
C ALA A 33 18.63 -9.25 4.74
N ARG A 34 18.74 -9.36 3.41
CA ARG A 34 19.48 -8.41 2.57
C ARG A 34 18.63 -7.97 1.40
N GLY A 35 18.80 -6.73 0.95
CA GLY A 35 18.06 -6.31 -0.24
C GLY A 35 17.63 -4.85 -0.25
N VAL A 36 16.46 -4.56 -0.82
CA VAL A 36 15.92 -3.20 -0.89
C VAL A 36 14.56 -3.14 -0.20
N GLY A 37 14.46 -2.25 0.78
CA GLY A 37 13.26 -1.99 1.57
C GLY A 37 13.36 -0.63 2.23
N GLY A 38 12.21 -0.10 2.64
CA GLY A 38 12.10 1.20 3.29
C GLY A 38 12.55 1.19 4.76
N CYS A 39 12.24 2.27 5.46
CA CYS A 39 12.69 2.48 6.83
C CYS A 39 12.16 1.42 7.82
N ARG A 40 10.99 0.84 7.58
CA ARG A 40 10.40 -0.21 8.43
C ARG A 40 11.17 -1.53 8.31
N MET A 41 11.41 -1.99 7.11
CA MET A 41 12.19 -3.21 6.86
C MET A 41 13.63 -3.05 7.36
N GLN A 42 14.23 -1.85 7.22
CA GLN A 42 15.56 -1.56 7.76
C GLN A 42 15.56 -1.57 9.30
N ALA A 43 14.56 -0.96 9.93
CA ALA A 43 14.38 -1.01 11.39
C ALA A 43 14.15 -2.45 11.89
N ALA A 44 13.54 -3.31 11.07
CA ALA A 44 13.35 -4.74 11.34
C ALA A 44 14.64 -5.58 11.16
N GLY A 45 15.73 -4.99 10.66
CA GLY A 45 17.04 -5.63 10.52
C GLY A 45 17.41 -5.97 9.06
N LEU A 46 16.74 -5.40 8.06
CA LEU A 46 17.16 -5.54 6.67
C LEU A 46 18.51 -4.84 6.43
N ASP A 47 19.51 -5.58 5.97
CA ASP A 47 20.76 -5.04 5.40
C ASP A 47 20.45 -4.44 4.02
N ALA A 48 20.20 -3.12 3.99
CA ALA A 48 19.84 -2.41 2.78
C ALA A 48 21.07 -2.25 1.86
N VAL A 49 21.00 -2.86 0.70
CA VAL A 49 22.10 -2.90 -0.28
C VAL A 49 21.99 -1.85 -1.38
N ASP A 50 20.84 -1.18 -1.46
CA ASP A 50 20.58 -0.11 -2.43
C ASP A 50 19.50 0.85 -1.91
N ASP A 51 19.36 2.00 -2.60
CA ASP A 51 18.48 3.08 -2.19
C ASP A 51 17.02 2.79 -2.56
N TYR A 52 16.20 2.60 -1.52
CA TYR A 52 14.75 2.42 -1.63
C TYR A 52 14.03 3.60 -2.29
N GLU A 53 14.42 4.84 -1.97
CA GLU A 53 13.80 6.06 -2.53
C GLU A 53 13.97 6.17 -4.06
N ALA A 54 14.87 5.37 -4.63
CA ALA A 54 15.10 5.30 -6.06
C ALA A 54 14.08 4.43 -6.82
N LEU A 55 13.34 3.55 -6.13
CA LEU A 55 12.42 2.60 -6.76
C LEU A 55 11.08 3.22 -7.19
N PRO A 56 10.42 4.09 -6.40
CA PRO A 56 9.13 4.67 -6.80
C PRO A 56 9.29 5.64 -7.98
N VAL A 57 8.89 5.20 -9.17
CA VAL A 57 8.88 6.05 -10.38
C VAL A 57 7.65 6.95 -10.35
N SER A 58 7.81 8.24 -10.18
CA SER A 58 6.73 9.22 -10.22
C SER A 58 7.04 10.35 -11.22
N GLY A 59 6.34 10.35 -12.36
CA GLY A 59 6.36 11.44 -13.35
C GLY A 59 7.00 11.08 -14.69
N PHE A 60 6.44 11.62 -15.78
CA PHE A 60 6.89 11.34 -17.16
C PHE A 60 8.21 12.03 -17.53
N LEU A 61 8.58 13.11 -16.85
CA LEU A 61 9.75 13.92 -17.20
C LEU A 61 11.08 13.39 -16.61
N ASP A 62 11.03 12.54 -15.58
CA ASP A 62 12.21 11.99 -14.90
C ASP A 62 12.52 10.54 -15.33
N ILE A 63 11.89 10.04 -16.39
CA ILE A 63 11.95 8.61 -16.76
C ILE A 63 13.35 8.15 -17.12
N VAL A 64 14.13 8.93 -17.87
CA VAL A 64 15.41 8.46 -18.42
C VAL A 64 16.48 8.23 -17.35
N PRO A 65 16.78 9.19 -16.43
CA PRO A 65 17.74 8.95 -15.35
C PRO A 65 17.29 7.82 -14.42
N GLN A 66 15.98 7.74 -14.12
CA GLN A 66 15.41 6.71 -13.25
C GLN A 66 15.51 5.31 -13.86
N VAL A 67 15.33 5.15 -15.17
CA VAL A 67 15.49 3.83 -15.84
C VAL A 67 16.91 3.30 -15.70
N PHE A 68 17.94 4.14 -15.81
CA PHE A 68 19.33 3.70 -15.61
C PHE A 68 19.60 3.30 -14.17
N ARG A 69 19.06 4.06 -13.21
CA ARG A 69 19.18 3.76 -11.78
C ARG A 69 18.48 2.45 -11.42
N LEU A 70 17.24 2.26 -11.90
CA LEU A 70 16.49 0.99 -11.73
C LEU A 70 17.21 -0.21 -12.35
N LYS A 71 17.85 -0.04 -13.52
CA LYS A 71 18.66 -1.10 -14.15
C LYS A 71 19.87 -1.45 -13.31
N ARG A 72 20.55 -0.46 -12.71
CA ARG A 72 21.70 -0.68 -11.83
C ARG A 72 21.29 -1.46 -10.58
N ILE A 73 20.21 -1.03 -9.90
CA ILE A 73 19.65 -1.74 -8.73
C ILE A 73 19.26 -3.16 -9.10
N LEU A 74 18.59 -3.36 -10.23
CA LEU A 74 18.22 -4.69 -10.71
C LEU A 74 19.46 -5.57 -10.91
N ALA A 75 20.50 -5.06 -11.58
CA ALA A 75 21.73 -5.81 -11.83
C ALA A 75 22.45 -6.18 -10.52
N HIS A 76 22.45 -5.28 -9.53
CA HIS A 76 23.00 -5.56 -8.21
C HIS A 76 22.23 -6.68 -7.50
N LEU A 77 20.88 -6.59 -7.44
CA LEU A 77 20.06 -7.64 -6.85
C LEU A 77 20.13 -8.98 -7.60
N GLU A 78 20.29 -8.94 -8.93
CA GLU A 78 20.55 -10.15 -9.74
C GLU A 78 21.91 -10.80 -9.37
N GLY A 79 22.93 -9.99 -9.06
CA GLY A 79 24.23 -10.45 -8.56
C GLY A 79 24.08 -11.15 -7.21
N LEU A 80 23.39 -10.53 -6.26
CA LEU A 80 23.11 -11.13 -4.95
C LEU A 80 22.30 -12.40 -5.05
N LEU A 81 21.28 -12.45 -5.91
CA LEU A 81 20.45 -13.63 -6.12
C LEU A 81 21.25 -14.83 -6.68
N LYS A 82 22.32 -14.57 -7.43
CA LYS A 82 23.24 -15.60 -7.95
C LYS A 82 24.23 -16.14 -6.90
N SER A 83 24.43 -15.41 -5.78
CA SER A 83 25.33 -15.85 -4.72
C SER A 83 24.89 -17.21 -4.15
N GLU A 84 25.85 -18.06 -3.80
CA GLU A 84 25.57 -19.36 -3.14
C GLU A 84 24.95 -19.16 -1.75
N ASP A 85 25.26 -18.06 -1.05
CA ASP A 85 24.71 -17.74 0.26
C ASP A 85 23.26 -17.25 0.17
N CYS A 86 22.77 -16.82 -1.00
CA CYS A 86 21.38 -16.46 -1.17
C CYS A 86 20.52 -17.74 -1.25
N VAL A 87 19.76 -18.05 -0.21
CA VAL A 87 18.94 -19.28 -0.14
C VAL A 87 17.57 -19.12 -0.80
N ALA A 88 16.99 -17.93 -0.75
CA ALA A 88 15.66 -17.64 -1.30
C ALA A 88 15.48 -16.15 -1.58
N ILE A 89 14.40 -15.80 -2.30
CA ILE A 89 14.00 -14.41 -2.52
C ILE A 89 12.55 -14.17 -2.07
N ALA A 90 12.31 -13.04 -1.39
CA ALA A 90 11.00 -12.51 -1.05
C ALA A 90 10.76 -11.18 -1.78
N CYS A 91 9.92 -11.21 -2.81
CA CYS A 91 9.47 -10.03 -3.57
C CYS A 91 8.17 -9.51 -2.97
N ILE A 92 8.07 -8.20 -2.77
CA ILE A 92 6.90 -7.58 -2.14
C ILE A 92 6.38 -6.47 -3.05
N ASP A 93 5.13 -6.62 -3.53
CA ASP A 93 4.49 -5.68 -4.45
C ASP A 93 5.36 -5.34 -5.69
N TYR A 94 5.29 -4.14 -6.24
CA TYR A 94 6.14 -3.57 -7.29
C TYR A 94 6.35 -4.46 -8.53
N PRO A 95 5.28 -4.89 -9.21
CA PRO A 95 5.33 -5.96 -10.22
C PRO A 95 6.16 -5.61 -11.46
N GLY A 96 6.34 -4.34 -11.79
CA GLY A 96 7.18 -3.91 -12.90
C GLY A 96 8.65 -4.32 -12.76
N PHE A 97 9.12 -4.42 -11.54
CA PHE A 97 10.49 -4.75 -11.16
C PHE A 97 10.60 -6.20 -10.67
N ASN A 98 9.83 -6.58 -9.68
CA ASN A 98 9.92 -7.87 -8.99
C ASN A 98 9.63 -9.08 -9.88
N MET A 99 8.79 -8.95 -10.90
CA MET A 99 8.58 -10.02 -11.89
C MET A 99 9.87 -10.48 -12.62
N LYS A 100 10.89 -9.60 -12.73
CA LYS A 100 12.17 -9.97 -13.33
C LYS A 100 13.01 -10.81 -12.38
N LEU A 101 13.02 -10.46 -11.10
CA LEU A 101 13.72 -11.18 -10.05
C LEU A 101 13.12 -12.57 -9.83
N VAL A 102 11.79 -12.69 -9.78
CA VAL A 102 11.11 -14.00 -9.66
C VAL A 102 11.46 -14.93 -10.84
N ARG A 103 11.45 -14.41 -12.08
CA ARG A 103 11.87 -15.20 -13.25
C ARG A 103 13.34 -15.61 -13.21
N LEU A 104 14.21 -14.79 -12.63
CA LEU A 104 15.60 -15.15 -12.45
C LEU A 104 15.74 -16.22 -11.38
N ALA A 105 15.05 -16.09 -10.25
CA ALA A 105 15.02 -17.11 -9.21
C ALA A 105 14.57 -18.49 -9.75
N GLU A 106 13.49 -18.50 -10.54
CA GLU A 106 13.04 -19.72 -11.24
C GLU A 106 14.15 -20.35 -12.10
N ARG A 107 14.84 -19.56 -12.91
CA ARG A 107 15.96 -20.05 -13.76
C ARG A 107 17.16 -20.56 -12.95
N LEU A 108 17.38 -20.01 -11.76
CA LEU A 108 18.44 -20.42 -10.85
C LEU A 108 18.05 -21.57 -9.92
N GLY A 109 16.80 -22.04 -10.00
CA GLY A 109 16.26 -23.08 -9.10
C GLY A 109 16.12 -22.60 -7.65
N LYS A 110 16.06 -21.29 -7.41
CA LYS A 110 15.92 -20.70 -6.07
C LYS A 110 14.46 -20.46 -5.71
N PRO A 111 14.03 -20.82 -4.51
CA PRO A 111 12.67 -20.53 -4.04
C PRO A 111 12.36 -19.03 -4.06
N ALA A 112 11.15 -18.71 -4.52
CA ALA A 112 10.66 -17.35 -4.54
C ALA A 112 9.30 -17.26 -3.81
N LEU A 113 9.22 -16.31 -2.87
CA LEU A 113 7.97 -15.87 -2.26
C LEU A 113 7.58 -14.54 -2.92
N TYR A 114 6.33 -14.40 -3.36
CA TYR A 114 5.84 -13.12 -3.85
C TYR A 114 4.64 -12.67 -3.02
N VAL A 115 4.84 -11.63 -2.23
CA VAL A 115 3.83 -11.01 -1.37
C VAL A 115 3.17 -9.86 -2.13
N ALA A 116 1.85 -9.75 -2.07
CA ALA A 116 1.05 -8.82 -2.85
C ALA A 116 1.42 -8.85 -4.36
N PRO A 117 1.30 -10.02 -5.02
CA PRO A 117 1.68 -10.18 -6.42
C PRO A 117 0.79 -9.34 -7.35
N PRO A 118 1.13 -9.24 -8.66
CA PRO A 118 0.35 -8.45 -9.62
C PRO A 118 -1.14 -8.75 -9.56
N GLN A 119 -1.98 -7.72 -9.59
CA GLN A 119 -3.44 -7.85 -9.59
C GLN A 119 -3.94 -8.39 -10.95
N VAL A 120 -3.68 -9.66 -11.23
CA VAL A 120 -4.03 -10.33 -12.51
C VAL A 120 -5.54 -10.43 -12.76
N TRP A 121 -6.35 -10.26 -11.72
CA TRP A 121 -7.80 -10.17 -11.79
C TRP A 121 -8.27 -8.86 -12.44
N ALA A 122 -7.53 -7.78 -12.25
CA ALA A 122 -7.84 -6.46 -12.79
C ALA A 122 -7.22 -6.24 -14.18
N TRP A 123 -5.98 -6.69 -14.41
CA TRP A 123 -5.28 -6.42 -15.66
C TRP A 123 -4.14 -7.42 -15.94
N LYS A 124 -3.83 -7.64 -17.24
CA LYS A 124 -2.70 -8.50 -17.70
C LYS A 124 -2.66 -9.90 -17.05
N ARG A 125 -3.79 -10.60 -17.11
CA ARG A 125 -3.98 -11.95 -16.57
C ARG A 125 -2.87 -12.94 -16.96
N GLY A 126 -2.27 -12.78 -18.15
CA GLY A 126 -1.16 -13.64 -18.63
C GLY A 126 0.13 -13.55 -17.79
N ARG A 127 0.25 -12.60 -16.86
CA ARG A 127 1.39 -12.53 -15.93
C ARG A 127 1.46 -13.74 -14.98
N ALA A 128 0.31 -14.32 -14.63
CA ALA A 128 0.24 -15.46 -13.72
C ALA A 128 1.07 -16.67 -14.20
N LYS A 129 1.22 -16.89 -15.50
CA LYS A 129 2.01 -17.98 -16.05
C LYS A 129 3.48 -17.98 -15.59
N HIS A 130 4.03 -16.81 -15.25
CA HIS A 130 5.40 -16.62 -14.78
C HIS A 130 5.55 -16.66 -13.26
N LEU A 131 4.47 -17.01 -12.56
CA LEU A 131 4.42 -17.07 -11.10
C LEU A 131 4.05 -18.47 -10.60
N ARG A 132 3.96 -19.47 -11.48
CA ARG A 132 3.53 -20.83 -11.13
C ARG A 132 4.54 -21.57 -10.24
N THR A 133 5.81 -21.23 -10.34
CA THR A 133 6.90 -21.78 -9.54
C THR A 133 7.13 -21.06 -8.22
N ALA A 134 6.60 -19.82 -8.10
CA ALA A 134 6.70 -19.03 -6.88
C ALA A 134 5.56 -19.37 -5.91
N ARG A 135 5.83 -19.27 -4.61
CA ARG A 135 4.78 -19.21 -3.59
C ARG A 135 4.20 -17.80 -3.57
N LEU A 136 2.88 -17.67 -3.65
CA LEU A 136 2.20 -16.38 -3.67
C LEU A 136 1.50 -16.15 -2.35
N ALA A 137 1.80 -15.01 -1.71
CA ALA A 137 1.09 -14.53 -0.54
C ALA A 137 0.23 -13.34 -0.94
N VAL A 138 -1.05 -13.58 -1.16
CA VAL A 138 -2.04 -12.57 -1.52
C VAL A 138 -2.67 -11.97 -0.27
N LEU A 139 -3.21 -10.77 -0.37
CA LEU A 139 -3.85 -10.11 0.76
C LEU A 139 -5.33 -10.50 0.90
N PHE A 140 -5.95 -11.03 -0.17
CA PHE A 140 -7.39 -11.26 -0.22
C PHE A 140 -7.74 -12.64 -0.76
N ASP A 141 -8.75 -13.30 -0.18
CA ASP A 141 -9.17 -14.65 -0.56
C ASP A 141 -9.67 -14.73 -2.03
N PHE A 142 -10.31 -13.70 -2.54
CA PHE A 142 -10.71 -13.70 -3.95
C PHE A 142 -9.50 -13.73 -4.90
N GLU A 143 -8.38 -13.08 -4.55
CA GLU A 143 -7.13 -13.13 -5.31
C GLU A 143 -6.55 -14.54 -5.30
N ARG A 144 -6.53 -15.20 -4.13
CA ARG A 144 -6.11 -16.59 -3.97
C ARG A 144 -6.86 -17.49 -4.93
N ARG A 145 -8.20 -17.42 -4.93
CA ARG A 145 -9.04 -18.21 -5.86
C ARG A 145 -8.74 -17.92 -7.33
N VAL A 146 -8.42 -16.67 -7.69
CA VAL A 146 -8.05 -16.31 -9.06
C VAL A 146 -6.71 -16.93 -9.43
N TYR A 147 -5.71 -16.84 -8.56
CA TYR A 147 -4.38 -17.42 -8.79
C TYR A 147 -4.40 -18.95 -8.85
N GLU A 148 -5.14 -19.61 -7.97
CA GLU A 148 -5.33 -21.07 -8.00
C GLU A 148 -5.96 -21.55 -9.32
N LYS A 149 -7.00 -20.85 -9.82
CA LYS A 149 -7.60 -21.12 -11.15
C LYS A 149 -6.61 -20.93 -12.30
N LEU A 150 -5.52 -20.21 -12.08
CA LEU A 150 -4.44 -19.99 -13.07
C LEU A 150 -3.26 -20.95 -12.88
N GLY A 151 -3.38 -21.91 -11.95
CA GLY A 151 -2.37 -22.93 -11.65
C GLY A 151 -1.20 -22.40 -10.82
N CYS A 152 -1.41 -21.38 -10.00
CA CYS A 152 -0.41 -20.84 -9.09
C CYS A 152 -0.66 -21.35 -7.66
N ASN A 153 0.40 -21.52 -6.87
CA ASN A 153 0.31 -21.79 -5.44
C ASN A 153 0.13 -20.47 -4.68
N ALA A 154 -1.08 -20.19 -4.23
CA ALA A 154 -1.43 -18.94 -3.56
C ALA A 154 -2.08 -19.18 -2.19
N GLN A 155 -1.69 -18.39 -1.21
CA GLN A 155 -2.26 -18.41 0.13
C GLN A 155 -2.49 -16.98 0.62
N CYS A 156 -3.42 -16.79 1.55
CA CYS A 156 -3.70 -15.47 2.13
C CYS A 156 -2.71 -15.15 3.24
N LEU A 157 -2.12 -13.96 3.18
CA LEU A 157 -1.34 -13.36 4.26
C LEU A 157 -2.23 -12.43 5.07
N ARG A 158 -2.16 -12.52 6.39
CA ARG A 158 -2.85 -11.60 7.29
C ARG A 158 -2.30 -10.19 7.10
N HIS A 159 -3.20 -9.25 6.84
CA HIS A 159 -2.83 -7.84 6.72
C HIS A 159 -2.23 -7.35 8.06
N PRO A 160 -1.07 -6.68 8.06
CA PRO A 160 -0.37 -6.28 9.29
C PRO A 160 -1.10 -5.21 10.10
N PHE A 161 -2.07 -4.53 9.52
CA PHE A 161 -2.82 -3.47 10.19
C PHE A 161 -3.83 -4.08 11.19
N PRO A 162 -3.65 -3.88 12.51
CA PRO A 162 -4.56 -4.42 13.51
C PRO A 162 -5.90 -3.70 13.47
N ARG A 163 -6.95 -4.39 13.90
CA ARG A 163 -8.23 -3.75 14.15
C ARG A 163 -8.21 -3.08 15.52
N VAL A 164 -8.61 -1.82 15.56
CA VAL A 164 -8.88 -1.06 16.79
C VAL A 164 -10.31 -0.56 16.73
N THR A 165 -11.09 -0.84 17.77
CA THR A 165 -12.43 -0.29 17.87
C THR A 165 -12.34 1.14 18.34
N GLY A 166 -12.63 2.07 17.44
CA GLY A 166 -12.50 3.49 17.71
C GLY A 166 -13.60 4.08 18.57
N THR A 167 -13.24 5.13 19.28
CA THR A 167 -14.19 5.99 19.99
C THR A 167 -14.81 7.04 19.06
N ASN A 168 -14.15 7.34 17.92
CA ASN A 168 -14.52 8.43 16.98
C ASN A 168 -14.85 9.73 17.75
N SER A 169 -14.00 10.03 18.76
CA SER A 169 -14.32 11.00 19.81
C SER A 169 -14.02 12.44 19.40
N ASN A 170 -13.21 12.63 18.37
CA ASN A 170 -12.89 13.97 17.89
C ASN A 170 -13.63 14.26 16.58
N ALA A 171 -14.29 15.42 16.49
CA ALA A 171 -14.99 15.87 15.29
C ALA A 171 -13.99 16.36 14.21
N ASN A 172 -12.92 15.58 13.94
CA ASN A 172 -11.85 15.95 13.03
C ASN A 172 -11.89 15.11 11.75
N LEU A 173 -11.38 15.69 10.67
CA LEU A 173 -11.27 15.09 9.34
C LEU A 173 -9.84 14.67 9.06
N LEU A 174 -9.65 13.40 8.75
CA LEU A 174 -8.39 12.85 8.32
C LEU A 174 -8.29 12.84 6.79
N LEU A 175 -7.21 13.37 6.23
CA LEU A 175 -6.96 13.47 4.80
C LEU A 175 -5.76 12.62 4.40
N LEU A 176 -5.96 11.59 3.57
CA LEU A 176 -4.91 10.70 3.07
C LEU A 176 -4.79 10.84 1.54
N PRO A 177 -4.02 11.80 1.02
CA PRO A 177 -3.97 12.11 -0.41
C PRO A 177 -3.21 11.07 -1.24
N GLY A 178 -2.59 10.08 -0.61
CA GLY A 178 -1.80 9.01 -1.22
C GLY A 178 -0.33 9.02 -0.79
N SER A 179 0.37 7.92 -1.01
CA SER A 179 1.79 7.74 -0.63
C SER A 179 2.77 8.18 -1.73
N ARG A 180 2.40 8.04 -3.01
CA ARG A 180 3.23 8.46 -4.13
C ARG A 180 3.20 9.98 -4.30
N LYS A 181 4.38 10.63 -4.27
CA LYS A 181 4.51 12.11 -4.33
C LYS A 181 3.71 12.74 -5.47
N SER A 182 3.77 12.21 -6.68
CA SER A 182 3.04 12.75 -7.83
C SER A 182 1.52 12.66 -7.68
N GLN A 183 1.02 11.55 -7.14
CA GLN A 183 -0.40 11.33 -6.89
C GLN A 183 -0.91 12.23 -5.76
N SER A 184 -0.20 12.26 -4.64
CA SER A 184 -0.60 13.05 -3.48
C SER A 184 -0.62 14.54 -3.78
N LEU A 185 0.42 15.08 -4.44
CA LEU A 185 0.46 16.49 -4.85
C LEU A 185 -0.63 16.85 -5.87
N ARG A 186 -1.10 15.89 -6.66
CA ARG A 186 -2.23 16.09 -7.56
C ARG A 186 -3.57 16.11 -6.83
N ASN A 187 -3.73 15.26 -5.79
CA ASN A 187 -4.95 15.18 -4.98
C ASN A 187 -5.10 16.33 -3.99
N LEU A 188 -3.99 16.83 -3.43
CA LEU A 188 -3.99 17.81 -2.35
C LEU A 188 -4.83 19.09 -2.61
N PRO A 189 -4.79 19.75 -3.78
CA PRO A 189 -5.63 20.93 -4.01
C PRO A 189 -7.12 20.63 -3.90
N PHE A 190 -7.55 19.47 -4.39
CA PHE A 190 -8.93 19.02 -4.30
C PHE A 190 -9.30 18.65 -2.86
N PHE A 191 -8.44 17.90 -2.15
CA PHE A 191 -8.66 17.53 -0.75
C PHE A 191 -8.72 18.74 0.16
N ALA A 192 -7.86 19.74 -0.06
CA ALA A 192 -7.89 21.01 0.67
C ALA A 192 -9.19 21.79 0.44
N ALA A 193 -9.71 21.81 -0.80
CA ALA A 193 -10.98 22.45 -1.12
C ALA A 193 -12.17 21.74 -0.44
N VAL A 194 -12.20 20.40 -0.44
CA VAL A 194 -13.21 19.59 0.27
C VAL A 194 -13.13 19.85 1.77
N ALA A 195 -11.93 19.83 2.35
CA ALA A 195 -11.72 20.08 3.78
C ALA A 195 -12.16 21.50 4.17
N SER A 196 -11.92 22.50 3.33
CA SER A 196 -12.37 23.86 3.58
C SER A 196 -13.90 23.97 3.64
N GLN A 197 -14.58 23.33 2.72
CA GLN A 197 -16.05 23.32 2.73
C GLN A 197 -16.62 22.52 3.91
N TRP A 198 -16.02 21.39 4.22
CA TRP A 198 -16.39 20.58 5.39
C TRP A 198 -16.15 21.35 6.70
N HIS A 199 -14.98 22.02 6.85
CA HIS A 199 -14.68 22.88 7.99
C HIS A 199 -15.71 24.00 8.17
N SER A 200 -16.10 24.64 7.07
CA SER A 200 -17.12 25.71 7.11
C SER A 200 -18.49 25.21 7.61
N ALA A 201 -18.80 23.93 7.42
CA ALA A 201 -20.07 23.32 7.87
C ALA A 201 -19.99 22.78 9.30
N THR A 202 -18.81 22.35 9.78
CA THR A 202 -18.66 21.59 11.03
C THR A 202 -17.82 22.30 12.09
N SER A 203 -17.03 23.31 11.71
CA SER A 203 -15.97 23.93 12.52
C SER A 203 -14.89 22.94 12.99
N GLY A 204 -14.86 21.72 12.46
CA GLY A 204 -13.88 20.68 12.79
C GLY A 204 -12.50 20.98 12.22
N ARG A 205 -11.46 20.36 12.77
CA ARG A 205 -10.07 20.46 12.28
C ARG A 205 -9.80 19.37 11.24
N ALA A 206 -8.84 19.62 10.35
CA ALA A 206 -8.38 18.66 9.37
C ALA A 206 -6.90 18.34 9.55
N VAL A 207 -6.53 17.05 9.43
CA VAL A 207 -5.14 16.61 9.46
C VAL A 207 -4.82 15.90 8.14
N VAL A 208 -3.79 16.36 7.46
CA VAL A 208 -3.28 15.76 6.24
C VAL A 208 -2.13 14.82 6.60
N LEU A 209 -2.25 13.54 6.30
CA LEU A 209 -1.18 12.59 6.55
C LEU A 209 -0.21 12.50 5.37
N ALA A 210 1.03 12.83 5.66
CA ALA A 210 2.18 12.52 4.82
C ALA A 210 2.68 11.12 5.17
N SER A 211 2.79 10.19 4.22
CA SER A 211 3.21 8.81 4.49
C SER A 211 4.63 8.70 5.05
N ARG A 212 5.44 9.75 4.89
CA ARG A 212 6.81 9.86 5.38
C ARG A 212 7.24 11.32 5.50
N GLU A 213 8.28 11.57 6.30
CA GLU A 213 8.80 12.90 6.62
C GLU A 213 9.14 13.75 5.38
N SER A 214 9.73 13.12 4.35
CA SER A 214 10.12 13.80 3.10
C SER A 214 8.94 14.39 2.30
N LEU A 215 7.70 14.05 2.65
CA LEU A 215 6.48 14.60 2.04
C LEU A 215 5.85 15.75 2.83
N VAL A 216 6.26 16.00 4.08
CA VAL A 216 5.66 17.04 4.94
C VAL A 216 5.79 18.43 4.30
N GLU A 217 7.02 18.84 3.94
CA GLU A 217 7.25 20.15 3.34
C GLU A 217 6.58 20.31 1.96
N PRO A 218 6.66 19.33 1.03
CA PRO A 218 5.88 19.36 -0.21
C PRO A 218 4.37 19.51 0.01
N PHE A 219 3.80 18.81 1.00
CA PHE A 219 2.36 18.89 1.31
C PHE A 219 2.00 20.25 1.91
N THR A 220 2.77 20.73 2.89
CA THR A 220 2.59 22.04 3.50
C THR A 220 2.64 23.16 2.45
N ARG A 221 3.57 23.07 1.49
CA ARG A 221 3.66 24.02 0.37
C ARG A 221 2.44 23.96 -0.55
N ALA A 222 1.93 22.76 -0.84
CA ALA A 222 0.74 22.58 -1.67
C ALA A 222 -0.51 23.16 -0.98
N ILE A 223 -0.67 22.95 0.33
CA ILE A 223 -1.76 23.49 1.14
C ILE A 223 -1.65 25.02 1.21
N ARG A 224 -0.46 25.55 1.50
CA ARG A 224 -0.20 26.99 1.50
C ARG A 224 -0.60 27.64 0.17
N LYS A 225 -0.26 27.01 -0.95
CA LYS A 225 -0.68 27.48 -2.28
C LYS A 225 -2.19 27.43 -2.47
N ALA A 226 -2.87 26.41 -1.98
CA ALA A 226 -4.32 26.28 -2.09
C ALA A 226 -5.09 27.34 -1.30
N PHE A 227 -4.51 27.86 -0.20
CA PHE A 227 -5.12 28.86 0.69
C PHE A 227 -4.49 30.26 0.59
N GLY A 228 -4.03 30.68 -0.59
CA GLY A 228 -3.55 32.04 -0.81
C GLY A 228 -2.27 32.39 -0.02
N GLN A 229 -1.30 31.45 0.02
CA GLN A 229 0.01 31.58 0.66
C GLN A 229 0.00 31.52 2.21
N ARG A 230 -1.11 31.12 2.83
CA ARG A 230 -1.20 30.84 4.27
C ARG A 230 -1.68 29.41 4.50
N VAL A 231 -1.23 28.81 5.58
CA VAL A 231 -1.82 27.57 6.10
C VAL A 231 -2.83 27.97 7.17
N PRO A 232 -4.13 27.68 7.00
CA PRO A 232 -5.12 27.98 8.03
C PRO A 232 -4.86 27.19 9.32
N GLU A 233 -5.21 27.74 10.47
CA GLU A 233 -4.98 27.13 11.79
C GLU A 233 -5.77 25.83 12.01
N TRP A 234 -6.83 25.62 11.25
CA TRP A 234 -7.67 24.42 11.36
C TRP A 234 -7.16 23.23 10.55
N ILE A 235 -6.07 23.37 9.77
CA ILE A 235 -5.48 22.27 8.99
C ILE A 235 -3.98 22.12 9.29
N SER A 236 -3.55 20.91 9.57
CA SER A 236 -2.14 20.55 9.80
C SER A 236 -1.67 19.46 8.83
N VAL A 237 -0.34 19.30 8.74
CA VAL A 237 0.31 18.19 8.03
C VAL A 237 1.12 17.40 9.06
N GLU A 238 0.88 16.10 9.13
CA GLU A 238 1.49 15.21 10.12
C GLU A 238 1.97 13.91 9.48
N VAL A 239 2.92 13.23 10.11
CA VAL A 239 3.36 11.89 9.74
C VAL A 239 2.70 10.89 10.71
N PRO A 240 2.07 9.81 10.19
CA PRO A 240 1.46 8.82 11.06
C PRO A 240 2.52 8.04 11.84
N PRO A 241 2.18 7.50 13.02
CA PRO A 241 3.05 6.59 13.75
C PRO A 241 3.54 5.43 12.87
N MET A 242 4.80 5.05 13.02
CA MET A 242 5.36 3.87 12.35
C MET A 242 4.74 2.58 12.88
N ASP A 243 4.54 2.47 14.19
CA ASP A 243 3.90 1.32 14.81
C ASP A 243 2.47 1.13 14.29
N ALA A 244 2.14 -0.11 13.90
CA ALA A 244 0.85 -0.42 13.27
C ALA A 244 -0.33 -0.26 14.24
N LEU A 245 -0.13 -0.59 15.53
CA LEU A 245 -1.18 -0.46 16.55
C LEU A 245 -1.43 1.02 16.90
N ALA A 246 -0.34 1.79 17.09
CA ALA A 246 -0.43 3.23 17.34
C ALA A 246 -1.13 3.96 16.17
N ARG A 247 -0.81 3.57 14.92
CA ARG A 247 -1.48 4.12 13.72
C ARG A 247 -2.95 3.74 13.65
N ALA A 248 -3.30 2.49 13.94
CA ALA A 248 -4.70 2.04 13.98
C ALA A 248 -5.49 2.79 15.06
N THR A 249 -4.89 2.97 16.24
CA THR A 249 -5.47 3.74 17.35
C THR A 249 -5.70 5.19 16.93
N MET A 250 -4.68 5.82 16.33
CA MET A 250 -4.80 7.18 15.80
C MET A 250 -5.95 7.29 14.78
N PHE A 251 -6.06 6.36 13.82
CA PHE A 251 -7.16 6.38 12.84
C PHE A 251 -8.52 6.28 13.52
N ALA A 252 -8.64 5.40 14.49
CA ALA A 252 -9.89 5.13 15.20
C ALA A 252 -10.44 6.31 16.03
N GLU A 253 -9.62 7.34 16.29
CA GLU A 253 -10.04 8.57 16.96
C GLU A 253 -10.79 9.54 16.05
N TYR A 254 -10.63 9.44 14.71
CA TYR A 254 -11.22 10.38 13.77
C TYR A 254 -12.67 10.04 13.45
N SER A 255 -13.50 11.08 13.35
CA SER A 255 -14.91 10.94 13.00
C SER A 255 -15.15 10.93 11.49
N TYR A 256 -14.20 11.39 10.69
CA TYR A 256 -14.31 11.47 9.24
C TYR A 256 -12.95 11.23 8.57
N ALA A 257 -12.97 10.59 7.40
CA ALA A 257 -11.80 10.44 6.58
C ALA A 257 -12.09 10.62 5.09
N LEU A 258 -11.17 11.31 4.40
CA LEU A 258 -11.12 11.39 2.95
C LEU A 258 -9.81 10.78 2.47
N SER A 259 -9.88 9.68 1.75
CA SER A 259 -8.69 8.93 1.33
C SER A 259 -8.60 8.80 -0.18
N ALA A 260 -7.40 8.86 -0.72
CA ALA A 260 -7.12 8.34 -2.05
C ALA A 260 -7.30 6.80 -2.06
N PRO A 261 -7.60 6.19 -3.23
CA PRO A 261 -7.66 4.73 -3.35
C PRO A 261 -6.29 4.10 -3.05
N GLY A 262 -6.28 3.01 -2.29
CA GLY A 262 -5.08 2.30 -1.87
C GLY A 262 -5.28 1.56 -0.55
N SER A 263 -4.19 0.98 0.01
CA SER A 263 -4.22 0.22 1.26
C SER A 263 -4.75 1.04 2.45
N ALA A 264 -4.44 2.34 2.50
CA ALA A 264 -4.92 3.22 3.56
C ALA A 264 -6.45 3.30 3.65
N SER A 265 -7.18 3.19 2.53
CA SER A 265 -8.65 3.15 2.55
C SER A 265 -9.19 1.89 3.24
N LEU A 266 -8.48 0.77 3.13
CA LEU A 266 -8.82 -0.46 3.84
C LEU A 266 -8.50 -0.35 5.33
N GLU A 267 -7.37 0.23 5.68
CA GLU A 267 -6.96 0.46 7.07
C GLU A 267 -8.00 1.33 7.81
N LEU A 268 -8.43 2.43 7.19
CA LEU A 268 -9.48 3.31 7.71
C LEU A 268 -10.82 2.59 7.86
N ALA A 269 -11.25 1.84 6.84
CA ALA A 269 -12.49 1.09 6.89
C ALA A 269 -12.49 0.02 7.99
N ARG A 270 -11.36 -0.67 8.20
CA ARG A 270 -11.18 -1.65 9.30
C ARG A 270 -11.13 -1.00 10.67
N SER A 271 -10.71 0.26 10.77
CA SER A 271 -10.79 1.04 12.02
C SER A 271 -12.19 1.58 12.31
N GLY A 272 -13.20 1.29 11.46
CA GLY A 272 -14.57 1.77 11.62
C GLY A 272 -14.72 3.28 11.47
N VAL A 273 -13.80 3.93 10.74
CA VAL A 273 -13.84 5.38 10.48
C VAL A 273 -14.81 5.66 9.32
N PRO A 274 -15.77 6.59 9.49
CA PRO A 274 -16.58 7.10 8.40
C PRO A 274 -15.70 7.63 7.26
N LEU A 275 -15.78 6.98 6.08
CA LEU A 275 -14.80 7.14 5.00
C LEU A 275 -15.46 7.47 3.67
N VAL A 276 -14.89 8.46 2.98
CA VAL A 276 -15.11 8.69 1.55
C VAL A 276 -13.79 8.47 0.80
N VAL A 277 -13.83 7.74 -0.30
CA VAL A 277 -12.67 7.56 -1.18
C VAL A 277 -12.79 8.48 -2.38
N ALA A 278 -11.76 9.28 -2.63
CA ALA A 278 -11.74 10.17 -3.78
C ALA A 278 -10.35 10.31 -4.39
N GLY A 279 -10.31 10.66 -5.67
CA GLY A 279 -9.03 10.85 -6.35
C GLY A 279 -9.13 11.70 -7.61
N VAL A 280 -8.01 12.34 -7.94
CA VAL A 280 -7.81 13.08 -9.18
C VAL A 280 -7.01 12.21 -10.13
N ILE A 281 -7.62 11.77 -11.22
CA ILE A 281 -7.03 10.89 -12.23
C ILE A 281 -6.52 11.71 -13.41
N GLU A 282 -5.36 11.34 -13.94
CA GLU A 282 -4.89 11.93 -15.20
C GLU A 282 -5.76 11.45 -16.36
N PRO A 283 -6.14 12.34 -17.31
CA PRO A 283 -7.03 11.98 -18.41
C PRO A 283 -6.54 10.79 -19.22
N LEU A 284 -5.24 10.69 -19.47
CA LEU A 284 -4.64 9.58 -20.21
C LEU A 284 -4.74 8.26 -19.42
N THR A 285 -4.49 8.31 -18.11
CA THR A 285 -4.63 7.13 -17.21
C THR A 285 -6.09 6.71 -17.11
N TYR A 286 -7.02 7.65 -17.08
CA TYR A 286 -8.46 7.37 -17.09
C TYR A 286 -8.88 6.69 -18.40
N PHE A 287 -8.45 7.21 -19.56
CA PHE A 287 -8.78 6.64 -20.87
C PHE A 287 -8.21 5.22 -21.05
N ILE A 288 -6.97 4.99 -20.63
CA ILE A 288 -6.34 3.67 -20.69
C ILE A 288 -6.96 2.74 -19.64
N GLY A 289 -7.15 3.23 -18.41
CA GLY A 289 -7.70 2.45 -17.31
C GLY A 289 -9.12 1.96 -17.59
N SER A 290 -10.02 2.83 -18.05
CA SER A 290 -11.41 2.48 -18.36
C SER A 290 -11.54 1.40 -19.45
N ARG A 291 -10.54 1.24 -20.31
CA ARG A 291 -10.55 0.24 -21.38
C ARG A 291 -9.98 -1.12 -20.96
N PHE A 292 -9.13 -1.16 -19.92
CA PHE A 292 -8.41 -2.37 -19.51
C PHE A 292 -8.72 -2.85 -18.09
N VAL A 293 -9.23 -1.97 -17.22
CA VAL A 293 -9.60 -2.30 -15.83
C VAL A 293 -11.07 -2.73 -15.82
N LYS A 294 -11.29 -4.00 -15.49
CA LYS A 294 -12.63 -4.61 -15.45
C LYS A 294 -13.24 -4.59 -14.03
N THR A 295 -12.86 -3.63 -13.21
CA THR A 295 -13.42 -3.51 -11.86
C THR A 295 -14.47 -2.41 -11.81
N GLU A 296 -15.59 -2.72 -11.18
CA GLU A 296 -16.66 -1.76 -10.90
C GLU A 296 -16.25 -0.75 -9.82
N PHE A 297 -15.32 -1.16 -8.92
CA PHE A 297 -14.89 -0.41 -7.76
C PHE A 297 -13.39 -0.14 -7.76
N PHE A 298 -12.97 0.94 -7.10
CA PHE A 298 -11.57 1.34 -6.91
C PHE A 298 -11.13 1.34 -5.44
N ALA A 299 -12.05 1.58 -4.50
CA ALA A 299 -11.76 1.48 -3.08
C ALA A 299 -11.63 0.02 -2.67
N LEU A 300 -10.55 -0.34 -1.95
CA LEU A 300 -10.32 -1.71 -1.51
C LEU A 300 -11.47 -2.30 -0.70
N PRO A 301 -12.14 -1.57 0.22
CA PRO A 301 -13.31 -2.11 0.91
C PRO A 301 -14.42 -2.56 -0.05
N ASN A 302 -14.71 -1.77 -1.08
CA ASN A 302 -15.73 -2.09 -2.08
C ASN A 302 -15.33 -3.29 -2.95
N ILE A 303 -14.05 -3.34 -3.35
CA ILE A 303 -13.50 -4.48 -4.11
C ILE A 303 -13.60 -5.77 -3.29
N LEU A 304 -13.24 -5.73 -2.00
CA LEU A 304 -13.28 -6.90 -1.12
C LEU A 304 -14.68 -7.43 -0.92
N LEU A 305 -15.62 -6.54 -0.64
CA LEU A 305 -16.99 -6.91 -0.34
C LEU A 305 -17.86 -7.04 -1.60
N GLN A 306 -17.29 -6.77 -2.80
CA GLN A 306 -17.99 -6.83 -4.10
C GLN A 306 -19.29 -6.01 -4.12
N ARG A 307 -19.30 -4.90 -3.39
CA ARG A 307 -20.43 -3.96 -3.28
C ARG A 307 -19.94 -2.57 -2.88
N GLY A 308 -20.69 -1.54 -3.22
CA GLY A 308 -20.39 -0.15 -2.86
C GLY A 308 -20.73 0.13 -1.40
N VAL A 309 -19.82 -0.19 -0.48
CA VAL A 309 -19.98 0.08 0.97
C VAL A 309 -19.39 1.42 1.38
N VAL A 310 -18.44 1.94 0.60
CA VAL A 310 -17.78 3.23 0.81
C VAL A 310 -18.02 4.10 -0.42
N PRO A 311 -18.46 5.37 -0.28
CA PRO A 311 -18.63 6.27 -1.42
C PRO A 311 -17.31 6.51 -2.16
N GLU A 312 -17.36 6.50 -3.50
CA GLU A 312 -16.20 6.71 -4.37
C GLU A 312 -16.42 7.87 -5.35
N PHE A 313 -15.44 8.77 -5.44
CA PHE A 313 -15.47 9.91 -6.35
C PHE A 313 -14.16 10.06 -7.12
N PHE A 314 -14.23 10.03 -8.45
CA PHE A 314 -13.05 10.20 -9.29
C PHE A 314 -13.26 11.30 -10.32
N PHE A 315 -12.31 12.23 -10.37
CA PHE A 315 -12.39 13.38 -11.24
C PHE A 315 -11.10 13.53 -12.06
N THR A 316 -11.23 14.12 -13.24
CA THR A 316 -10.06 14.56 -13.97
C THR A 316 -9.54 15.88 -13.36
N ARG A 317 -8.24 16.17 -13.57
CA ARG A 317 -7.56 17.35 -13.00
C ARG A 317 -8.31 18.68 -13.28
N GLY A 318 -8.89 18.86 -14.48
CA GLY A 318 -9.65 20.06 -14.84
C GLY A 318 -11.03 20.17 -14.17
N ASN A 319 -11.54 19.08 -13.60
CA ASN A 319 -12.88 19.04 -13.02
C ASN A 319 -12.89 18.91 -11.49
N ALA A 320 -11.84 18.38 -10.89
CA ALA A 320 -11.81 18.04 -9.47
C ALA A 320 -12.19 19.20 -8.56
N CYS A 321 -11.60 20.38 -8.76
CA CYS A 321 -11.85 21.56 -7.93
C CYS A 321 -13.09 22.38 -8.36
N LYS A 322 -13.95 21.87 -9.26
CA LYS A 322 -15.23 22.54 -9.53
C LYS A 322 -16.10 22.51 -8.29
N LYS A 323 -16.75 23.66 -7.99
CA LYS A 323 -17.58 23.83 -6.78
C LYS A 323 -18.57 22.68 -6.58
N ALA A 324 -19.27 22.25 -7.61
CA ALA A 324 -20.23 21.15 -7.54
C ALA A 324 -19.62 19.83 -7.06
N ASN A 325 -18.41 19.49 -7.54
CA ASN A 325 -17.72 18.25 -7.16
C ASN A 325 -17.17 18.31 -5.73
N VAL A 326 -16.61 19.46 -5.36
CA VAL A 326 -16.16 19.70 -3.97
C VAL A 326 -17.33 19.61 -3.00
N THR A 327 -18.47 20.27 -3.33
CA THR A 327 -19.69 20.22 -2.53
C THR A 327 -20.26 18.82 -2.40
N ALA A 328 -20.29 18.03 -3.48
CA ALA A 328 -20.79 16.67 -3.45
C ALA A 328 -19.98 15.80 -2.49
N VAL A 329 -18.64 15.86 -2.53
CA VAL A 329 -17.77 15.06 -1.66
C VAL A 329 -17.85 15.54 -0.20
N ALA A 330 -17.86 16.85 0.04
CA ALA A 330 -18.01 17.38 1.40
C ALA A 330 -19.37 17.04 2.02
N ALA A 331 -20.44 17.08 1.25
CA ALA A 331 -21.77 16.67 1.71
C ALA A 331 -21.84 15.16 2.00
N GLU A 332 -21.17 14.33 1.21
CA GLU A 332 -21.12 12.89 1.44
C GLU A 332 -20.33 12.55 2.71
N LEU A 333 -19.22 13.23 2.99
CA LEU A 333 -18.50 13.11 4.27
C LEU A 333 -19.44 13.36 5.46
N CYS A 334 -20.27 14.40 5.40
CA CYS A 334 -21.21 14.72 6.48
C CYS A 334 -22.35 13.69 6.66
N LYS A 335 -22.63 12.87 5.64
CA LYS A 335 -23.64 11.79 5.74
C LYS A 335 -23.10 10.48 6.30
N CYS A 336 -21.78 10.27 6.21
CA CYS A 336 -21.16 9.08 6.75
C CYS A 336 -21.39 9.00 8.26
N ASN A 337 -21.70 7.81 8.77
CA ASN A 337 -21.92 7.59 10.19
C ASN A 337 -21.10 6.43 10.72
N THR A 338 -20.82 6.48 12.02
CA THR A 338 -19.96 5.52 12.72
C THR A 338 -20.55 4.12 12.79
N GLU A 339 -21.88 3.99 12.95
CA GLU A 339 -22.53 2.70 13.07
C GLU A 339 -22.38 1.88 11.78
N THR A 340 -22.69 2.49 10.64
CA THR A 340 -22.47 1.86 9.32
C THR A 340 -21.02 1.51 9.09
N SER A 341 -20.08 2.40 9.47
CA SER A 341 -18.65 2.18 9.29
C SER A 341 -18.12 1.03 10.15
N ARG A 342 -18.63 0.87 11.37
CA ARG A 342 -18.32 -0.28 12.24
C ARG A 342 -18.86 -1.59 11.67
N ALA A 343 -20.10 -1.61 11.16
CA ALA A 343 -20.66 -2.79 10.49
C ALA A 343 -19.85 -3.20 9.24
N ILE A 344 -19.32 -2.21 8.49
CA ILE A 344 -18.39 -2.47 7.37
C ILE A 344 -17.08 -3.08 7.90
N ALA A 345 -16.53 -2.56 9.00
CA ALA A 345 -15.30 -3.08 9.60
C ALA A 345 -15.47 -4.53 10.05
N ASP A 346 -16.60 -4.88 10.68
CA ASP A 346 -16.93 -6.25 11.09
C ASP A 346 -16.97 -7.19 9.88
N THR A 347 -17.68 -6.80 8.82
CA THR A 347 -17.80 -7.58 7.59
C THR A 347 -16.43 -7.75 6.90
N LEU A 348 -15.58 -6.72 6.92
CA LEU A 348 -14.22 -6.81 6.36
C LEU A 348 -13.36 -7.79 7.14
N ASP A 349 -13.42 -7.82 8.46
CA ASP A 349 -12.63 -8.72 9.29
C ASP A 349 -12.97 -10.19 9.04
N GLU A 350 -14.23 -10.52 8.75
CA GLU A 350 -14.63 -11.87 8.35
C GLU A 350 -13.89 -12.36 7.10
N THR A 351 -13.47 -11.45 6.22
CA THR A 351 -12.72 -11.82 5.00
C THR A 351 -11.27 -12.26 5.28
N PHE A 352 -10.73 -11.99 6.49
CA PHE A 352 -9.34 -12.29 6.87
C PHE A 352 -9.19 -13.50 7.81
N VAL A 353 -10.26 -14.20 8.17
CA VAL A 353 -10.24 -15.29 9.17
C VAL A 353 -9.26 -16.41 8.80
N ASN A 354 -9.12 -16.74 7.52
CA ASN A 354 -8.26 -17.84 7.04
C ASN A 354 -6.87 -17.35 6.57
N ALA A 355 -6.44 -16.14 6.92
CA ALA A 355 -5.16 -15.61 6.51
C ALA A 355 -4.03 -16.09 7.44
N LYS A 356 -2.92 -16.56 6.84
CA LYS A 356 -1.72 -16.98 7.59
C LYS A 356 -1.03 -15.76 8.21
N SER A 357 -0.46 -15.96 9.37
CA SER A 357 0.43 -14.96 9.96
C SER A 357 1.78 -14.92 9.21
N PRO A 358 2.54 -13.81 9.30
CA PRO A 358 3.89 -13.74 8.74
C PRO A 358 4.81 -14.85 9.21
N GLU A 359 4.71 -15.24 10.50
CA GLU A 359 5.48 -16.31 11.12
C GLU A 359 5.20 -17.66 10.43
N ALA A 360 3.92 -18.01 10.30
CA ALA A 360 3.52 -19.26 9.65
C ALA A 360 3.92 -19.29 8.17
N LEU A 361 3.81 -18.15 7.48
CA LEU A 361 4.22 -18.02 6.08
C LEU A 361 5.72 -18.23 5.90
N MET A 362 6.55 -17.56 6.71
CA MET A 362 8.01 -17.61 6.60
C MET A 362 8.55 -18.96 7.06
N LEU A 363 7.99 -19.55 8.12
CA LEU A 363 8.35 -20.90 8.56
C LEU A 363 8.08 -21.93 7.47
N GLU A 364 6.92 -21.87 6.81
CA GLU A 364 6.61 -22.77 5.70
C GLU A 364 7.50 -22.51 4.48
N PHE A 365 7.84 -21.25 4.20
CA PHE A 365 8.67 -20.89 3.05
C PHE A 365 10.13 -21.29 3.23
N LEU A 366 10.69 -21.12 4.43
CA LEU A 366 12.12 -21.35 4.72
C LEU A 366 12.38 -22.65 5.48
N GLY A 367 11.34 -23.40 5.90
CA GLY A 367 11.47 -24.57 6.78
C GLY A 367 12.45 -25.64 6.27
N GLU A 368 12.44 -25.92 4.97
CA GLU A 368 13.38 -26.87 4.36
C GLU A 368 14.87 -26.49 4.52
N PHE A 369 15.16 -25.20 4.66
CA PHE A 369 16.52 -24.69 4.87
C PHE A 369 16.91 -24.71 6.35
N VAL A 370 15.94 -24.46 7.25
CA VAL A 370 16.17 -24.53 8.71
C VAL A 370 16.57 -25.95 9.12
N GLU A 371 15.91 -26.96 8.56
CA GLU A 371 16.22 -28.38 8.86
C GLU A 371 17.57 -28.83 8.33
N ARG A 372 18.06 -28.26 7.22
CA ARG A 372 19.37 -28.62 6.62
C ARG A 372 20.56 -28.07 7.39
N ASP A 373 20.43 -26.94 8.07
CA ASP A 373 21.50 -26.33 8.88
C ASP A 373 21.55 -26.92 10.31
N ALA A 374 20.55 -27.72 10.70
CA ALA A 374 20.50 -28.43 12.01
C ALA A 374 21.19 -29.78 11.99
N HIS A 375 21.64 -30.27 10.83
CA HIS A 375 22.39 -31.53 10.62
C HIS A 375 23.77 -31.26 10.03
#